data_01eefda721c7a90083de4436cc3c7108
#
_entry.id   01eefda721c7a90083de4436cc3c7108
#
_cell.length_a   1.000
_cell.length_b   1.000
_cell.length_c   1.000
_cell.angle_alpha   90.00
_cell.angle_beta   90.00
_cell.angle_gamma   90.00
#
_symmetry.space_group_name_H-M   'P 1'
#
loop_
_entity.id
_entity.type
_entity.pdbx_description
1 polymer ?
#
loop_
_entity_poly.entity_id
_entity_poly.type
_entity_poly.pdbx_seq_one_letter_code
_entity_poly.pdbx_strand_id
1 'polypeptide(L)'
;MLPDLALLEIFDHYIDDDLVDDWYPLVHVCQRWRNIVFASPRRLNLRLLCTARTSVKEMLDIWPPLPIAVWSGDFHVEEWDVDYMIEALAHRDRIYDLELFDVPSSQLERLLAVLQQPFPALRHLRFRHIEEMPTTPVVIPASFLGGSAPRLQTLEFDFFPFPGLTNLLMSATHLVDLSLRRIPHSEYLSPEAIVTCLSVMTKLEDFTITIDFHQHRPGQGRRRPSPDTRTLLPVLTSLKFGGFDEYLEDLVARVDTPLLNELVITFFHQQIFHTPRLAQFISRTPKIRAHGEARAARVSFSSWAVSITLPSTTFKGLRLSISYKESDEQLSLLSVAQAWSSSFPQTFIPAVEHLYIVEDDSSLLCWDDDIENSQWLELLHLFIAVKDLYLSSRITPRIVPALQELVGERVTEVLPALQTLFLEETLPSESEPVEESIGQYVAAQQVSGHPITVSRWKWDFMRLNLSNFDD
;
A
#
# COMPACT_ATOMS: atom_id res chain seq x y z
N MET A 1 41.29 20.47 21.11
CA MET A 1 40.97 19.73 19.89
C MET A 1 40.04 18.57 20.29
N LEU A 2 38.89 18.41 19.67
CA LEU A 2 37.95 17.33 20.04
C LEU A 2 38.54 15.95 19.73
N PRO A 3 38.32 14.93 20.58
CA PRO A 3 38.69 13.54 20.30
C PRO A 3 37.96 13.01 19.04
N ASP A 4 38.56 12.03 18.37
CA ASP A 4 37.97 11.46 17.14
C ASP A 4 36.61 10.81 17.39
N LEU A 5 36.44 10.16 18.56
CA LEU A 5 35.13 9.60 18.95
C LEU A 5 34.03 10.66 19.08
N ALA A 6 34.37 11.84 19.66
CA ALA A 6 33.41 12.93 19.78
C ALA A 6 33.05 13.54 18.41
N LEU A 7 34.00 13.57 17.48
CA LEU A 7 33.72 14.00 16.11
C LEU A 7 32.81 12.99 15.39
N LEU A 8 33.00 11.69 15.59
CA LEU A 8 32.14 10.67 15.02
C LEU A 8 30.70 10.75 15.52
N GLU A 9 30.51 10.99 16.83
CA GLU A 9 29.16 11.23 17.39
C GLU A 9 28.50 12.48 16.78
N ILE A 10 29.26 13.55 16.57
CA ILE A 10 28.74 14.76 15.89
C ILE A 10 28.36 14.44 14.45
N PHE A 11 29.17 13.64 13.74
CA PHE A 11 28.89 13.27 12.37
C PHE A 11 27.62 12.41 12.26
N ASP A 12 27.40 11.48 13.21
CA ASP A 12 26.18 10.67 13.26
C ASP A 12 24.90 11.50 13.45
N HIS A 13 24.99 12.62 14.17
CA HIS A 13 23.86 13.56 14.29
C HIS A 13 23.71 14.50 13.09
N TYR A 14 24.74 14.66 12.28
CA TYR A 14 24.70 15.49 11.09
C TYR A 14 24.22 14.74 9.86
N ILE A 15 24.57 13.45 9.77
CA ILE A 15 24.17 12.59 8.64
C ILE A 15 22.74 12.13 8.89
N ASP A 16 21.83 12.57 8.04
CA ASP A 16 20.46 12.05 7.98
C ASP A 16 20.45 10.84 7.03
N ASP A 17 19.90 9.70 7.50
CA ASP A 17 19.86 8.47 6.70
C ASP A 17 19.03 8.64 5.43
N ASP A 18 18.11 9.61 5.40
CA ASP A 18 17.23 9.89 4.27
C ASP A 18 17.83 10.84 3.21
N LEU A 19 18.91 11.59 3.57
CA LEU A 19 19.53 12.52 2.64
C LEU A 19 20.73 11.91 1.90
N VAL A 20 20.73 12.07 0.59
CA VAL A 20 21.86 11.66 -0.27
C VAL A 20 23.04 12.60 -0.02
N ASP A 21 24.24 12.04 0.22
CA ASP A 21 25.53 12.76 0.27
C ASP A 21 25.80 13.64 1.51
N ASP A 22 25.06 13.54 2.60
CA ASP A 22 25.30 14.34 3.82
C ASP A 22 26.71 14.17 4.43
N TRP A 23 27.37 13.03 4.18
CA TRP A 23 28.76 12.82 4.59
C TRP A 23 29.77 13.57 3.71
N TYR A 24 29.40 13.93 2.48
CA TYR A 24 30.29 14.54 1.51
C TYR A 24 30.87 15.89 1.98
N PRO A 25 30.10 16.82 2.53
CA PRO A 25 30.63 18.05 3.11
C PRO A 25 31.66 17.78 4.20
N LEU A 26 31.52 16.73 5.01
CA LEU A 26 32.41 16.41 6.11
C LEU A 26 33.84 16.09 5.65
N VAL A 27 33.98 15.40 4.50
CA VAL A 27 35.31 15.04 3.95
C VAL A 27 36.03 16.23 3.31
N HIS A 28 35.32 17.32 3.08
CA HIS A 28 35.88 18.55 2.50
C HIS A 28 36.31 19.59 3.53
N VAL A 29 35.98 19.41 4.82
CA VAL A 29 36.35 20.37 5.87
C VAL A 29 37.85 20.39 6.11
N CYS A 30 38.48 19.23 6.36
CA CYS A 30 39.94 19.10 6.53
C CYS A 30 40.39 17.64 6.40
N GLN A 31 41.69 17.44 6.26
CA GLN A 31 42.30 16.12 6.13
C GLN A 31 41.96 15.19 7.32
N ARG A 32 41.92 15.73 8.55
CA ARG A 32 41.57 14.94 9.73
C ARG A 32 40.17 14.43 9.68
N TRP A 33 39.19 15.27 9.33
CA TRP A 33 37.79 14.86 9.17
C TRP A 33 37.64 13.79 8.10
N ARG A 34 38.25 14.00 6.93
CA ARG A 34 38.30 13.02 5.86
C ARG A 34 38.82 11.66 6.32
N ASN A 35 39.93 11.65 7.07
CA ASN A 35 40.52 10.42 7.59
C ASN A 35 39.58 9.72 8.59
N ILE A 36 38.91 10.48 9.47
CA ILE A 36 37.98 9.95 10.46
C ILE A 36 36.75 9.33 9.76
N VAL A 37 36.17 10.04 8.81
CA VAL A 37 35.02 9.58 8.04
C VAL A 37 35.35 8.27 7.29
N PHE A 38 36.44 8.23 6.53
CA PHE A 38 36.84 7.05 5.76
C PHE A 38 37.36 5.88 6.64
N ALA A 39 37.84 6.15 7.86
CA ALA A 39 38.19 5.10 8.80
C ALA A 39 36.98 4.48 9.52
N SER A 40 35.78 5.04 9.32
CA SER A 40 34.53 4.57 9.93
C SER A 40 33.54 4.07 8.89
N PRO A 41 33.86 2.99 8.15
CA PRO A 41 33.13 2.55 6.97
C PRO A 41 31.66 2.18 7.22
N ARG A 42 31.31 1.82 8.45
CA ARG A 42 29.91 1.48 8.82
C ARG A 42 28.97 2.68 8.85
N ARG A 43 29.53 3.90 8.84
CA ARG A 43 28.82 5.18 8.89
C ARG A 43 28.75 5.86 7.52
N LEU A 44 29.41 5.29 6.52
CA LEU A 44 29.39 5.82 5.16
C LEU A 44 28.27 5.14 4.37
N ASN A 45 27.23 5.90 4.06
CA ASN A 45 26.26 5.53 3.06
C ASN A 45 26.75 6.04 1.71
N LEU A 46 27.48 5.18 0.98
CA LEU A 46 28.02 5.54 -0.34
C LEU A 46 26.92 5.37 -1.39
N ARG A 47 26.14 6.42 -1.58
CA ARG A 47 25.07 6.47 -2.59
C ARG A 47 25.58 7.16 -3.85
N LEU A 48 25.53 6.45 -4.96
CA LEU A 48 25.96 6.92 -6.26
C LEU A 48 24.72 7.29 -7.08
N LEU A 49 24.53 8.60 -7.28
CA LEU A 49 23.50 9.12 -8.15
C LEU A 49 24.08 9.26 -9.57
N CYS A 50 23.58 8.49 -10.51
CA CYS A 50 24.10 8.45 -11.88
C CYS A 50 23.45 9.54 -12.73
N THR A 51 23.88 10.79 -12.56
CA THR A 51 23.43 11.95 -13.35
C THR A 51 24.48 12.40 -14.33
N ALA A 52 24.10 13.14 -15.35
CA ALA A 52 25.00 13.71 -16.36
C ALA A 52 26.10 14.65 -15.79
N ARG A 53 25.95 15.09 -14.53
CA ARG A 53 26.90 16.01 -13.87
C ARG A 53 28.02 15.33 -13.10
N THR A 54 27.87 14.03 -12.81
CA THR A 54 28.78 13.36 -11.87
C THR A 54 29.50 12.20 -12.57
N SER A 55 30.81 12.35 -12.77
CA SER A 55 31.61 11.26 -13.29
C SER A 55 31.71 10.12 -12.25
N VAL A 56 31.07 9.00 -12.55
CA VAL A 56 31.07 7.79 -11.72
C VAL A 56 32.49 7.31 -11.44
N LYS A 57 33.35 7.32 -12.48
CA LYS A 57 34.75 6.90 -12.38
C LYS A 57 35.52 7.76 -11.38
N GLU A 58 35.40 9.09 -11.49
CA GLU A 58 36.10 10.00 -10.59
C GLU A 58 35.67 9.82 -9.14
N MET A 59 34.37 9.58 -8.90
CA MET A 59 33.87 9.30 -7.56
C MET A 59 34.39 7.97 -7.02
N LEU A 60 34.31 6.90 -7.81
CA LEU A 60 34.74 5.58 -7.38
C LEU A 60 36.26 5.45 -7.20
N ASP A 61 37.06 6.27 -7.92
CA ASP A 61 38.50 6.37 -7.72
C ASP A 61 38.88 7.05 -6.37
N ILE A 62 38.00 7.94 -5.89
CA ILE A 62 38.20 8.66 -4.60
C ILE A 62 37.59 7.86 -3.43
N TRP A 63 36.49 7.16 -3.67
CA TRP A 63 35.78 6.47 -2.60
C TRP A 63 36.51 5.21 -2.14
N PRO A 64 36.47 4.92 -0.84
CA PRO A 64 37.03 3.67 -0.32
C PRO A 64 36.31 2.45 -0.96
N PRO A 65 36.95 1.25 -1.00
CA PRO A 65 36.38 0.05 -1.59
C PRO A 65 35.28 -0.58 -0.69
N LEU A 66 34.27 0.22 -0.33
CA LEU A 66 33.12 -0.17 0.47
C LEU A 66 31.93 -0.53 -0.42
N PRO A 67 30.90 -1.19 0.15
CA PRO A 67 29.63 -1.37 -0.55
C PRO A 67 29.01 -0.04 -0.96
N ILE A 68 28.37 -0.01 -2.15
CA ILE A 68 27.74 1.18 -2.73
C ILE A 68 26.27 0.92 -3.03
N ALA A 69 25.44 1.94 -2.82
CA ALA A 69 24.10 2.04 -3.37
C ALA A 69 24.13 2.78 -4.70
N VAL A 70 23.37 2.33 -5.66
CA VAL A 70 23.29 2.93 -7.01
C VAL A 70 21.84 3.30 -7.30
N TRP A 71 21.61 4.58 -7.62
CA TRP A 71 20.29 5.14 -7.85
C TRP A 71 20.22 5.84 -9.20
N SER A 72 19.10 5.68 -9.90
CA SER A 72 18.84 6.43 -11.13
C SER A 72 18.38 7.87 -10.90
N GLY A 73 18.02 8.23 -9.67
CA GLY A 73 17.49 9.55 -9.31
C GLY A 73 15.97 9.56 -9.09
N ASP A 74 15.48 10.66 -8.53
CA ASP A 74 14.08 10.89 -8.25
C ASP A 74 13.46 11.84 -9.31
N PHE A 75 12.12 11.94 -9.40
CA PHE A 75 11.33 12.70 -10.39
C PHE A 75 11.75 14.14 -10.68
N HIS A 76 12.48 14.76 -9.76
CA HIS A 76 12.82 16.19 -9.81
C HIS A 76 14.31 16.42 -10.09
N VAL A 77 15.08 15.37 -10.25
CA VAL A 77 16.53 15.49 -10.48
C VAL A 77 16.80 15.36 -11.98
N GLU A 78 17.71 16.18 -12.44
CA GLU A 78 18.24 16.29 -13.77
C GLU A 78 18.44 14.96 -14.50
N GLU A 79 18.42 15.02 -15.82
CA GLU A 79 18.62 13.88 -16.72
C GLU A 79 19.70 12.91 -16.17
N TRP A 80 19.28 11.73 -15.71
CA TRP A 80 20.21 10.67 -15.39
C TRP A 80 20.86 10.12 -16.65
N ASP A 81 22.07 9.59 -16.55
CA ASP A 81 22.85 9.12 -17.68
C ASP A 81 23.00 7.59 -17.62
N VAL A 82 22.51 6.91 -18.64
CA VAL A 82 22.58 5.44 -18.76
C VAL A 82 24.03 4.94 -18.85
N ASP A 83 24.94 5.69 -19.44
CA ASP A 83 26.33 5.29 -19.59
C ASP A 83 27.04 5.33 -18.24
N TYR A 84 26.77 6.32 -17.41
CA TYR A 84 27.24 6.36 -16.02
C TYR A 84 26.65 5.26 -15.16
N MET A 85 25.36 4.93 -15.35
CA MET A 85 24.75 3.78 -14.68
C MET A 85 25.44 2.47 -15.08
N ILE A 86 25.70 2.23 -16.36
CA ILE A 86 26.43 1.06 -16.85
C ILE A 86 27.84 1.00 -16.26
N GLU A 87 28.52 2.14 -16.16
CA GLU A 87 29.83 2.23 -15.51
C GLU A 87 29.76 1.85 -14.02
N ALA A 88 28.75 2.35 -13.30
CA ALA A 88 28.51 1.98 -11.90
C ALA A 88 28.24 0.47 -11.75
N LEU A 89 27.40 -0.09 -12.62
CA LEU A 89 27.04 -1.52 -12.61
C LEU A 89 28.23 -2.45 -12.93
N ALA A 90 29.33 -1.95 -13.51
CA ALA A 90 30.55 -2.72 -13.66
C ALA A 90 31.17 -3.14 -12.30
N HIS A 91 30.88 -2.39 -11.21
CA HIS A 91 31.34 -2.67 -9.85
C HIS A 91 30.38 -3.57 -9.04
N ARG A 92 29.77 -4.55 -9.71
CA ARG A 92 28.71 -5.47 -9.19
C ARG A 92 29.01 -6.17 -7.87
N ASP A 93 30.27 -6.39 -7.56
CA ASP A 93 30.75 -7.00 -6.31
C ASP A 93 30.63 -6.07 -5.09
N ARG A 94 30.48 -4.77 -5.34
CA ARG A 94 30.31 -3.73 -4.33
C ARG A 94 28.87 -3.27 -4.17
N ILE A 95 28.02 -3.47 -5.18
CA ILE A 95 26.64 -2.96 -5.18
C ILE A 95 25.80 -3.79 -4.22
N TYR A 96 25.31 -3.14 -3.14
CA TYR A 96 24.42 -3.76 -2.17
C TYR A 96 22.96 -3.31 -2.31
N ASP A 97 22.74 -2.12 -2.90
CA ASP A 97 21.44 -1.52 -3.14
C ASP A 97 21.39 -0.98 -4.58
N LEU A 98 20.37 -1.34 -5.32
CA LEU A 98 20.13 -0.89 -6.69
C LEU A 98 18.69 -0.45 -6.85
N GLU A 99 18.50 0.82 -7.20
CA GLU A 99 17.20 1.39 -7.46
C GLU A 99 17.15 2.00 -8.86
N LEU A 100 16.25 1.49 -9.68
CA LEU A 100 15.96 1.98 -11.02
C LEU A 100 14.54 2.51 -11.04
N PHE A 101 14.44 3.82 -11.19
CA PHE A 101 13.21 4.55 -11.13
C PHE A 101 12.94 5.24 -12.47
N ASP A 102 11.79 4.96 -13.05
CA ASP A 102 11.27 5.59 -14.28
C ASP A 102 12.25 5.63 -15.45
N VAL A 103 12.95 4.52 -15.66
CA VAL A 103 13.95 4.37 -16.71
C VAL A 103 13.26 4.22 -18.06
N PRO A 104 13.56 5.08 -19.07
CA PRO A 104 13.02 4.93 -20.42
C PRO A 104 13.30 3.54 -21.02
N SER A 105 12.32 2.95 -21.71
CA SER A 105 12.41 1.58 -22.23
C SER A 105 13.66 1.30 -23.06
N SER A 106 14.06 2.25 -23.92
CA SER A 106 15.27 2.12 -24.77
C SER A 106 16.57 2.06 -23.97
N GLN A 107 16.61 2.70 -22.83
CA GLN A 107 17.77 2.71 -21.93
C GLN A 107 17.75 1.52 -20.98
N LEU A 108 16.56 1.10 -20.56
CA LEU A 108 16.36 -0.10 -19.73
C LEU A 108 16.87 -1.36 -20.41
N GLU A 109 16.68 -1.54 -21.73
CA GLU A 109 17.23 -2.69 -22.47
C GLU A 109 18.75 -2.76 -22.35
N ARG A 110 19.44 -1.62 -22.43
CA ARG A 110 20.90 -1.54 -22.25
C ARG A 110 21.33 -1.94 -20.84
N LEU A 111 20.61 -1.48 -19.82
CA LEU A 111 20.87 -1.85 -18.42
C LEU A 111 20.61 -3.34 -18.19
N LEU A 112 19.51 -3.87 -18.70
CA LEU A 112 19.18 -5.29 -18.57
C LEU A 112 20.24 -6.21 -19.20
N ALA A 113 20.96 -5.77 -20.22
CA ALA A 113 22.08 -6.52 -20.79
C ALA A 113 23.24 -6.69 -19.78
N VAL A 114 23.54 -5.65 -18.98
CA VAL A 114 24.56 -5.68 -17.93
C VAL A 114 24.06 -6.45 -16.70
N LEU A 115 22.79 -6.31 -16.35
CA LEU A 115 22.15 -6.93 -15.21
C LEU A 115 21.92 -8.44 -15.35
N GLN A 116 22.33 -9.07 -16.46
CA GLN A 116 22.34 -10.52 -16.59
C GLN A 116 23.51 -11.19 -15.83
N GLN A 117 24.47 -10.41 -15.36
CA GLN A 117 25.57 -10.90 -14.56
C GLN A 117 25.17 -11.05 -13.07
N PRO A 118 25.83 -11.93 -12.30
CA PRO A 118 25.53 -12.03 -10.86
C PRO A 118 26.00 -10.81 -10.07
N PHE A 119 25.19 -10.41 -9.07
CA PHE A 119 25.46 -9.33 -8.13
C PHE A 119 25.57 -9.92 -6.71
N PRO A 120 26.73 -10.40 -6.30
CA PRO A 120 26.88 -11.21 -5.09
C PRO A 120 26.68 -10.43 -3.78
N ALA A 121 26.81 -9.11 -3.79
CA ALA A 121 26.63 -8.24 -2.63
C ALA A 121 25.20 -7.69 -2.50
N LEU A 122 24.35 -7.83 -3.54
CA LEU A 122 23.06 -7.19 -3.63
C LEU A 122 22.09 -7.67 -2.53
N ARG A 123 21.51 -6.71 -1.81
CA ARG A 123 20.52 -6.92 -0.77
C ARG A 123 19.19 -6.25 -1.08
N HIS A 124 19.23 -5.07 -1.72
CA HIS A 124 18.04 -4.29 -2.02
C HIS A 124 17.98 -4.06 -3.52
N LEU A 125 16.85 -4.39 -4.12
CA LEU A 125 16.60 -4.20 -5.54
C LEU A 125 15.20 -3.62 -5.72
N ARG A 126 15.13 -2.43 -6.32
CA ARG A 126 13.88 -1.76 -6.64
C ARG A 126 13.87 -1.36 -8.10
N PHE A 127 12.85 -1.84 -8.79
CA PHE A 127 12.51 -1.46 -10.15
C PHE A 127 11.12 -0.86 -10.15
N ARG A 128 11.04 0.44 -10.36
CA ARG A 128 9.77 1.16 -10.39
C ARG A 128 9.59 1.88 -11.72
N HIS A 129 8.39 1.80 -12.27
CA HIS A 129 8.00 2.53 -13.47
C HIS A 129 6.69 3.27 -13.20
N ILE A 130 6.67 4.58 -13.50
CA ILE A 130 5.52 5.43 -13.19
C ILE A 130 4.66 5.66 -14.40
N GLU A 131 5.26 5.73 -15.60
CA GLU A 131 4.50 6.03 -16.80
C GLU A 131 3.42 4.98 -17.06
N GLU A 132 2.24 5.46 -17.44
CA GLU A 132 1.17 4.63 -17.94
C GLU A 132 1.63 3.91 -19.21
N MET A 133 1.67 2.58 -19.16
CA MET A 133 1.80 1.63 -20.26
C MET A 133 2.75 2.05 -21.41
N PRO A 134 4.01 1.66 -21.40
CA PRO A 134 4.79 1.69 -22.63
C PRO A 134 4.08 0.83 -23.68
N THR A 135 4.01 1.31 -24.92
CA THR A 135 3.39 0.58 -26.05
C THR A 135 3.97 -0.83 -26.26
N THR A 136 5.18 -1.06 -25.76
CA THR A 136 5.86 -2.37 -25.73
C THR A 136 6.55 -2.54 -24.38
N PRO A 137 6.05 -3.43 -23.49
CA PRO A 137 6.71 -3.66 -22.20
C PRO A 137 8.08 -4.30 -22.39
N VAL A 138 9.09 -3.75 -21.71
CA VAL A 138 10.43 -4.35 -21.67
C VAL A 138 10.40 -5.59 -20.79
N VAL A 139 10.81 -6.73 -21.35
CA VAL A 139 10.80 -8.02 -20.64
C VAL A 139 12.14 -8.22 -19.92
N ILE A 140 12.08 -8.49 -18.62
CA ILE A 140 13.28 -8.84 -17.84
C ILE A 140 13.75 -10.24 -18.26
N PRO A 141 15.02 -10.40 -18.70
CA PRO A 141 15.52 -11.70 -19.16
C PRO A 141 15.59 -12.74 -18.03
N ALA A 142 15.41 -14.02 -18.35
CA ALA A 142 15.47 -15.10 -17.38
C ALA A 142 16.84 -15.23 -16.68
N SER A 143 17.90 -14.72 -17.30
CA SER A 143 19.27 -14.67 -16.75
C SER A 143 19.54 -13.46 -15.86
N PHE A 144 18.53 -12.66 -15.56
CA PHE A 144 18.64 -11.48 -14.69
C PHE A 144 19.31 -11.81 -13.36
N LEU A 145 20.28 -11.00 -12.92
CA LEU A 145 21.16 -11.22 -11.78
C LEU A 145 21.90 -12.60 -11.81
N GLY A 146 22.18 -13.14 -12.99
CA GLY A 146 22.71 -14.47 -13.15
C GLY A 146 21.70 -15.59 -12.79
N GLY A 147 20.41 -15.28 -12.74
CA GLY A 147 19.33 -16.21 -12.37
C GLY A 147 19.23 -16.50 -10.87
N SER A 148 20.01 -15.81 -10.01
CA SER A 148 20.05 -16.10 -8.57
C SER A 148 20.47 -14.88 -7.74
N ALA A 149 19.77 -14.64 -6.63
CA ALA A 149 20.06 -13.55 -5.70
C ALA A 149 19.92 -13.98 -4.22
N PRO A 150 20.79 -14.86 -3.70
CA PRO A 150 20.61 -15.50 -2.39
C PRO A 150 20.73 -14.54 -1.20
N ARG A 151 21.32 -13.36 -1.37
CA ARG A 151 21.49 -12.34 -0.31
C ARG A 151 20.41 -11.27 -0.32
N LEU A 152 19.48 -11.34 -1.27
CA LEU A 152 18.44 -10.33 -1.42
C LEU A 152 17.54 -10.30 -0.18
N GLN A 153 17.30 -9.10 0.32
CA GLN A 153 16.47 -8.80 1.49
C GLN A 153 15.21 -8.04 1.08
N THR A 154 15.33 -7.15 0.10
CA THR A 154 14.21 -6.39 -0.45
C THR A 154 14.16 -6.58 -1.96
N LEU A 155 12.98 -6.93 -2.47
CA LEU A 155 12.71 -6.99 -3.90
C LEU A 155 11.41 -6.26 -4.22
N GLU A 156 11.52 -5.23 -5.03
CA GLU A 156 10.38 -4.49 -5.56
C GLU A 156 10.41 -4.47 -7.08
N PHE A 157 9.36 -4.99 -7.70
CA PHE A 157 9.10 -4.87 -9.12
C PHE A 157 7.73 -4.23 -9.33
N ASP A 158 7.69 -3.20 -10.19
CA ASP A 158 6.47 -2.54 -10.57
C ASP A 158 6.35 -2.51 -12.09
N PHE A 159 5.36 -3.23 -12.62
CA PHE A 159 4.99 -3.28 -14.04
C PHE A 159 6.02 -3.94 -15.00
N PHE A 160 6.79 -4.93 -14.60
CA PHE A 160 7.73 -5.62 -15.49
C PHE A 160 7.35 -7.08 -15.75
N PRO A 161 7.21 -7.51 -17.03
CA PRO A 161 7.18 -8.93 -17.37
C PRO A 161 8.51 -9.59 -17.03
N PHE A 162 8.47 -10.65 -16.22
CA PHE A 162 9.68 -11.37 -15.81
C PHE A 162 9.50 -12.89 -15.82
N PRO A 163 9.76 -13.58 -16.95
CA PRO A 163 9.65 -15.04 -17.07
C PRO A 163 10.52 -15.81 -16.08
N GLY A 164 11.65 -15.24 -15.68
CA GLY A 164 12.58 -15.84 -14.72
C GLY A 164 12.25 -15.58 -13.25
N LEU A 165 11.18 -14.86 -12.91
CA LEU A 165 10.88 -14.41 -11.56
C LEU A 165 10.81 -15.56 -10.56
N THR A 166 10.14 -16.65 -10.89
CA THR A 166 10.03 -17.82 -10.00
C THR A 166 11.39 -18.38 -9.60
N ASN A 167 12.32 -18.49 -10.56
CA ASN A 167 13.67 -19.00 -10.28
C ASN A 167 14.46 -18.05 -9.37
N LEU A 168 14.37 -16.73 -9.62
CA LEU A 168 14.99 -15.71 -8.79
C LEU A 168 14.45 -15.78 -7.36
N LEU A 169 13.12 -15.82 -7.20
CA LEU A 169 12.45 -15.89 -5.90
C LEU A 169 12.83 -17.15 -5.12
N MET A 170 12.91 -18.31 -5.79
CA MET A 170 13.34 -19.56 -5.15
C MET A 170 14.78 -19.51 -4.62
N SER A 171 15.63 -18.65 -5.16
CA SER A 171 17.00 -18.43 -4.67
C SER A 171 17.09 -17.40 -3.54
N ALA A 172 16.09 -16.52 -3.40
CA ALA A 172 16.10 -15.37 -2.50
C ALA A 172 15.60 -15.73 -1.08
N THR A 173 16.24 -16.70 -0.43
CA THR A 173 15.81 -17.26 0.88
C THR A 173 15.94 -16.29 2.07
N HIS A 174 16.61 -15.17 1.89
CA HIS A 174 16.81 -14.12 2.92
C HIS A 174 15.87 -12.94 2.77
N LEU A 175 14.88 -13.05 1.88
CA LEU A 175 13.95 -11.96 1.60
C LEU A 175 13.13 -11.61 2.85
N VAL A 176 13.06 -10.31 3.14
CA VAL A 176 12.31 -9.71 4.24
C VAL A 176 11.10 -8.96 3.68
N ASP A 177 11.31 -8.26 2.56
CA ASP A 177 10.28 -7.49 1.87
C ASP A 177 10.19 -7.92 0.40
N LEU A 178 8.99 -8.32 -0.02
CA LEU A 178 8.65 -8.67 -1.40
C LEU A 178 7.47 -7.84 -1.88
N SER A 179 7.71 -6.99 -2.85
CA SER A 179 6.68 -6.17 -3.50
C SER A 179 6.63 -6.45 -5.01
N LEU A 180 5.56 -7.07 -5.46
CA LEU A 180 5.28 -7.35 -6.87
C LEU A 180 4.03 -6.57 -7.26
N ARG A 181 4.22 -5.42 -7.93
CA ARG A 181 3.12 -4.52 -8.28
C ARG A 181 2.80 -4.57 -9.76
N ARG A 182 1.53 -4.43 -10.10
CA ARG A 182 1.03 -4.36 -11.47
C ARG A 182 1.58 -5.49 -12.37
N ILE A 183 1.56 -6.74 -11.85
CA ILE A 183 2.07 -7.91 -12.59
C ILE A 183 1.27 -8.04 -13.90
N PRO A 184 1.94 -8.01 -15.08
CA PRO A 184 1.25 -8.16 -16.35
C PRO A 184 0.67 -9.58 -16.52
N HIS A 185 -0.45 -9.68 -17.22
CA HIS A 185 -1.11 -10.99 -17.44
C HIS A 185 -0.26 -12.00 -18.23
N SER A 186 0.62 -11.51 -19.12
CA SER A 186 1.55 -12.37 -19.86
C SER A 186 2.43 -13.23 -18.95
N GLU A 187 2.69 -12.74 -17.73
CA GLU A 187 3.54 -13.36 -16.71
C GLU A 187 2.74 -13.74 -15.46
N TYR A 188 1.49 -14.15 -15.68
CA TYR A 188 0.60 -14.56 -14.60
C TYR A 188 1.23 -15.64 -13.72
N LEU A 189 1.57 -15.27 -12.48
CA LEU A 189 1.98 -16.20 -11.45
C LEU A 189 0.75 -16.80 -10.81
N SER A 190 0.56 -18.10 -10.95
CA SER A 190 -0.55 -18.76 -10.25
C SER A 190 -0.38 -18.69 -8.72
N PRO A 191 -1.48 -18.72 -7.94
CA PRO A 191 -1.39 -18.79 -6.48
C PRO A 191 -0.50 -19.93 -5.97
N GLU A 192 -0.47 -21.06 -6.67
CA GLU A 192 0.41 -22.19 -6.34
C GLU A 192 1.88 -21.83 -6.54
N ALA A 193 2.21 -21.20 -7.67
CA ALA A 193 3.58 -20.83 -7.99
C ALA A 193 4.12 -19.82 -6.97
N ILE A 194 3.33 -18.80 -6.63
CA ILE A 194 3.75 -17.81 -5.63
C ILE A 194 3.90 -18.44 -4.24
N VAL A 195 2.97 -19.30 -3.81
CA VAL A 195 3.07 -20.00 -2.52
C VAL A 195 4.29 -20.93 -2.47
N THR A 196 4.64 -21.57 -3.59
CA THR A 196 5.88 -22.35 -3.68
C THR A 196 7.11 -21.47 -3.47
N CYS A 197 7.16 -20.27 -4.06
CA CYS A 197 8.24 -19.32 -3.81
C CYS A 197 8.24 -18.85 -2.35
N LEU A 198 7.08 -18.50 -1.79
CA LEU A 198 6.96 -18.05 -0.40
C LEU A 198 7.41 -19.12 0.61
N SER A 199 7.29 -20.41 0.26
CA SER A 199 7.67 -21.52 1.17
C SER A 199 9.15 -21.53 1.56
N VAL A 200 10.02 -20.94 0.76
CA VAL A 200 11.47 -20.84 1.05
C VAL A 200 11.86 -19.55 1.75
N MET A 201 10.91 -18.57 1.87
CA MET A 201 11.16 -17.24 2.42
C MET A 201 10.77 -17.15 3.90
N THR A 202 11.50 -17.85 4.76
CA THR A 202 11.15 -17.94 6.19
C THR A 202 11.33 -16.65 6.98
N LYS A 203 11.95 -15.62 6.37
CA LYS A 203 12.20 -14.30 6.98
C LYS A 203 11.29 -13.20 6.42
N LEU A 204 10.34 -13.54 5.57
CA LEU A 204 9.48 -12.56 4.92
C LEU A 204 8.53 -11.91 5.93
N GLU A 205 8.67 -10.60 6.13
CA GLU A 205 7.87 -9.77 7.04
C GLU A 205 6.78 -9.01 6.31
N ASP A 206 7.09 -8.49 5.10
CA ASP A 206 6.19 -7.71 4.27
C ASP A 206 6.00 -8.35 2.90
N PHE A 207 4.76 -8.58 2.51
CA PHE A 207 4.41 -9.14 1.20
C PHE A 207 3.33 -8.31 0.52
N THR A 208 3.68 -7.74 -0.62
CA THR A 208 2.76 -7.00 -1.50
C THR A 208 2.66 -7.70 -2.85
N ILE A 209 1.45 -7.95 -3.32
CA ILE A 209 1.18 -8.45 -4.66
C ILE A 209 -0.02 -7.74 -5.26
N THR A 210 0.17 -7.07 -6.41
CA THR A 210 -0.92 -6.47 -7.18
C THR A 210 -0.88 -6.95 -8.62
N ILE A 211 -2.06 -7.26 -9.16
CA ILE A 211 -2.24 -7.73 -10.54
C ILE A 211 -2.66 -6.54 -11.40
N ASP A 212 -2.21 -6.49 -12.66
CA ASP A 212 -2.54 -5.38 -13.55
C ASP A 212 -4.05 -5.28 -13.86
N PHE A 213 -4.59 -4.06 -13.78
CA PHE A 213 -6.01 -3.74 -13.99
C PHE A 213 -6.51 -3.90 -15.43
N HIS A 214 -5.62 -3.75 -16.39
CA HIS A 214 -6.01 -3.55 -17.78
C HIS A 214 -6.40 -4.84 -18.48
N GLN A 215 -6.43 -5.94 -17.75
CA GLN A 215 -6.55 -7.24 -18.35
C GLN A 215 -7.83 -7.94 -17.93
N HIS A 216 -8.45 -8.55 -18.92
CA HIS A 216 -9.66 -9.33 -18.75
C HIS A 216 -9.45 -10.41 -17.68
N ARG A 217 -10.45 -10.55 -16.81
CA ARG A 217 -10.55 -11.60 -15.82
C ARG A 217 -10.12 -12.93 -16.46
N PRO A 218 -9.10 -13.63 -15.95
CA PRO A 218 -8.80 -14.98 -16.42
C PRO A 218 -10.08 -15.79 -16.34
N GLY A 219 -10.47 -16.45 -17.44
CA GLY A 219 -11.74 -17.13 -17.56
C GLY A 219 -12.04 -17.96 -16.32
N GLN A 220 -13.28 -17.89 -15.83
CA GLN A 220 -13.76 -18.54 -14.59
C GLN A 220 -13.29 -20.01 -14.54
N GLY A 221 -12.08 -20.21 -14.07
CA GLY A 221 -11.50 -21.51 -13.83
C GLY A 221 -12.28 -22.17 -12.70
N ARG A 222 -12.60 -23.45 -12.85
CA ARG A 222 -13.23 -24.24 -11.78
C ARG A 222 -12.45 -24.02 -10.49
N ARG A 223 -13.15 -23.59 -9.43
CA ARG A 223 -12.58 -23.46 -8.09
C ARG A 223 -11.81 -24.72 -7.73
N ARG A 224 -10.52 -24.58 -7.54
CA ARG A 224 -9.69 -25.70 -7.16
C ARG A 224 -10.01 -26.11 -5.71
N PRO A 225 -9.96 -27.40 -5.38
CA PRO A 225 -10.13 -27.87 -4.01
C PRO A 225 -9.08 -27.20 -3.11
N SER A 226 -9.45 -26.99 -1.85
CA SER A 226 -8.48 -26.51 -0.85
C SER A 226 -7.32 -27.48 -0.71
N PRO A 227 -6.06 -27.03 -0.64
CA PRO A 227 -4.93 -27.91 -0.42
C PRO A 227 -5.00 -28.54 0.97
N ASP A 228 -4.50 -29.77 1.09
CA ASP A 228 -4.43 -30.49 2.36
C ASP A 228 -3.39 -29.90 3.33
N THR A 229 -2.37 -29.21 2.78
CA THR A 229 -1.29 -28.58 3.53
C THR A 229 -1.16 -27.11 3.20
N ARG A 230 -0.82 -26.30 4.21
CA ARG A 230 -0.59 -24.85 4.08
C ARG A 230 0.87 -24.53 4.33
N THR A 231 1.35 -23.54 3.59
CA THR A 231 2.68 -22.97 3.81
C THR A 231 2.64 -22.02 5.00
N LEU A 232 3.50 -22.27 5.98
CA LEU A 232 3.66 -21.40 7.14
C LEU A 232 4.60 -20.26 6.81
N LEU A 233 4.12 -19.00 6.99
CA LEU A 233 4.90 -17.77 6.91
C LEU A 233 5.05 -17.22 8.33
N PRO A 234 6.09 -17.66 9.07
CA PRO A 234 6.11 -17.53 10.53
C PRO A 234 6.30 -16.11 11.03
N VAL A 235 6.92 -15.24 10.23
CA VAL A 235 7.25 -13.86 10.61
C VAL A 235 6.50 -12.81 9.78
N LEU A 236 5.64 -13.22 8.85
CA LEU A 236 4.88 -12.28 8.03
C LEU A 236 3.96 -11.42 8.90
N THR A 237 4.16 -10.10 8.84
CA THR A 237 3.43 -9.10 9.62
C THR A 237 2.47 -8.28 8.77
N SER A 238 2.78 -8.09 7.48
CA SER A 238 1.99 -7.28 6.54
C SER A 238 1.73 -8.06 5.25
N LEU A 239 0.47 -8.06 4.82
CA LEU A 239 0.02 -8.63 3.54
C LEU A 239 -0.83 -7.59 2.82
N LYS A 240 -0.34 -7.13 1.66
CA LYS A 240 -1.06 -6.22 0.78
C LYS A 240 -1.38 -6.93 -0.54
N PHE A 241 -2.65 -6.98 -0.87
CA PHE A 241 -3.16 -7.62 -2.07
C PHE A 241 -3.96 -6.65 -2.93
N GLY A 242 -3.70 -6.62 -4.24
CA GLY A 242 -4.53 -5.95 -5.23
C GLY A 242 -4.89 -6.88 -6.38
N GLY A 243 -6.19 -7.07 -6.68
CA GLY A 243 -6.60 -7.97 -7.75
C GLY A 243 -8.02 -8.50 -7.62
N PHE A 244 -8.23 -9.72 -8.14
CA PHE A 244 -9.53 -10.37 -8.16
C PHE A 244 -9.72 -11.31 -6.96
N ASP A 245 -10.96 -11.46 -6.52
CA ASP A 245 -11.32 -12.29 -5.36
C ASP A 245 -10.90 -13.75 -5.50
N GLU A 246 -11.03 -14.35 -6.70
CA GLU A 246 -10.65 -15.75 -6.92
C GLU A 246 -9.16 -16.01 -6.66
N TYR A 247 -8.29 -15.07 -7.07
CA TYR A 247 -6.85 -15.21 -6.82
C TYR A 247 -6.55 -15.15 -5.32
N LEU A 248 -7.12 -14.17 -4.62
CA LEU A 248 -6.94 -14.02 -3.18
C LEU A 248 -7.46 -15.24 -2.43
N GLU A 249 -8.63 -15.75 -2.79
CA GLU A 249 -9.23 -16.95 -2.21
C GLU A 249 -8.30 -18.16 -2.29
N ASP A 250 -7.69 -18.38 -3.46
CA ASP A 250 -6.73 -19.47 -3.66
C ASP A 250 -5.41 -19.23 -2.91
N LEU A 251 -4.93 -18.00 -2.83
CA LEU A 251 -3.73 -17.63 -2.08
C LEU A 251 -3.90 -17.87 -0.57
N VAL A 252 -4.94 -17.26 0.02
CA VAL A 252 -5.18 -17.34 1.47
C VAL A 252 -5.56 -18.75 1.95
N ALA A 253 -6.10 -19.58 1.05
CA ALA A 253 -6.36 -20.98 1.36
C ALA A 253 -5.07 -21.80 1.60
N ARG A 254 -3.93 -21.36 1.04
CA ARG A 254 -2.67 -22.09 0.98
C ARG A 254 -1.62 -21.58 1.98
N VAL A 255 -1.87 -20.50 2.70
CA VAL A 255 -0.92 -19.89 3.63
C VAL A 255 -1.47 -19.83 5.04
N ASP A 256 -0.56 -19.93 6.02
CA ASP A 256 -0.82 -19.64 7.43
C ASP A 256 0.17 -18.56 7.91
N THR A 257 -0.37 -17.50 8.54
CA THR A 257 0.37 -16.28 8.90
C THR A 257 0.08 -15.89 10.35
N PRO A 258 0.68 -16.54 11.34
CA PRO A 258 0.33 -16.38 12.74
C PRO A 258 0.62 -14.98 13.31
N LEU A 259 1.59 -14.26 12.74
CA LEU A 259 2.00 -12.92 13.18
C LEU A 259 1.41 -11.77 12.36
N LEU A 260 0.61 -12.07 11.33
CA LEU A 260 0.02 -11.04 10.47
C LEU A 260 -0.85 -10.09 11.29
N ASN A 261 -0.53 -8.80 11.23
CA ASN A 261 -1.23 -7.72 11.92
C ASN A 261 -1.72 -6.60 10.99
N GLU A 262 -1.30 -6.64 9.73
CA GLU A 262 -1.77 -5.74 8.68
C GLU A 262 -2.29 -6.57 7.49
N LEU A 263 -3.52 -6.30 7.08
CA LEU A 263 -4.12 -6.91 5.90
C LEU A 263 -4.81 -5.83 5.08
N VAL A 264 -4.21 -5.50 3.93
CA VAL A 264 -4.77 -4.54 2.99
C VAL A 264 -5.21 -5.29 1.74
N ILE A 265 -6.46 -5.15 1.37
CA ILE A 265 -7.05 -5.80 0.19
C ILE A 265 -7.66 -4.71 -0.68
N THR A 266 -7.29 -4.71 -1.96
CA THR A 266 -7.91 -3.86 -2.98
C THR A 266 -8.47 -4.76 -4.08
N PHE A 267 -9.79 -4.82 -4.19
CA PHE A 267 -10.45 -5.49 -5.29
C PHE A 267 -10.68 -4.54 -6.45
N PHE A 268 -10.56 -5.06 -7.67
CA PHE A 268 -10.73 -4.31 -8.91
C PHE A 268 -12.03 -4.70 -9.61
N HIS A 269 -12.81 -3.69 -10.04
CA HIS A 269 -13.94 -3.81 -10.97
C HIS A 269 -14.83 -5.07 -10.80
N GLN A 270 -15.27 -5.31 -9.58
CA GLN A 270 -16.04 -6.50 -9.28
C GLN A 270 -17.39 -6.13 -8.68
N GLN A 271 -18.48 -6.66 -9.26
CA GLN A 271 -19.84 -6.42 -8.76
C GLN A 271 -20.29 -7.48 -7.75
N ILE A 272 -19.76 -8.70 -7.85
CA ILE A 272 -20.14 -9.82 -6.98
C ILE A 272 -18.88 -10.41 -6.35
N PHE A 273 -18.87 -10.49 -5.03
CA PHE A 273 -17.78 -11.04 -4.25
C PHE A 273 -18.20 -12.35 -3.58
N HIS A 274 -17.31 -13.33 -3.64
CA HIS A 274 -17.51 -14.58 -2.92
C HIS A 274 -16.20 -15.05 -2.30
N THR A 275 -15.96 -14.64 -1.07
CA THR A 275 -14.67 -14.73 -0.36
C THR A 275 -14.72 -15.55 0.94
N PRO A 276 -15.30 -16.79 0.95
CA PRO A 276 -15.44 -17.59 2.17
C PRO A 276 -14.09 -18.04 2.75
N ARG A 277 -13.06 -18.26 1.92
CA ARG A 277 -11.73 -18.66 2.40
C ARG A 277 -10.99 -17.50 3.03
N LEU A 278 -11.20 -16.27 2.51
CA LEU A 278 -10.69 -15.05 3.12
C LEU A 278 -11.30 -14.86 4.52
N ALA A 279 -12.61 -15.00 4.66
CA ALA A 279 -13.29 -14.94 5.97
C ALA A 279 -12.72 -16.00 6.95
N GLN A 280 -12.46 -17.21 6.47
CA GLN A 280 -11.80 -18.26 7.26
C GLN A 280 -10.36 -17.89 7.62
N PHE A 281 -9.60 -17.31 6.66
CA PHE A 281 -8.23 -16.86 6.89
C PHE A 281 -8.17 -15.79 7.97
N ILE A 282 -9.02 -14.78 7.90
CA ILE A 282 -9.14 -13.72 8.90
C ILE A 282 -9.50 -14.33 10.27
N SER A 283 -10.48 -15.25 10.32
CA SER A 283 -10.91 -15.88 11.57
C SER A 283 -9.81 -16.71 12.27
N ARG A 284 -8.93 -17.35 11.48
CA ARG A 284 -7.84 -18.16 12.03
C ARG A 284 -6.56 -17.38 12.32
N THR A 285 -6.46 -16.11 11.84
CA THR A 285 -5.31 -15.24 12.07
C THR A 285 -5.49 -14.42 13.35
N PRO A 286 -4.80 -14.74 14.48
CA PRO A 286 -5.17 -14.23 15.80
C PRO A 286 -5.13 -12.71 15.92
N LYS A 287 -4.07 -12.07 15.37
CA LYS A 287 -3.90 -10.62 15.46
C LYS A 287 -4.92 -9.87 14.59
N ILE A 288 -5.20 -10.36 13.36
CA ILE A 288 -6.24 -9.76 12.51
C ILE A 288 -7.61 -9.93 13.14
N ARG A 289 -7.89 -11.11 13.73
CA ARG A 289 -9.16 -11.34 14.44
C ARG A 289 -9.36 -10.36 15.59
N ALA A 290 -8.29 -10.00 16.31
CA ALA A 290 -8.36 -9.01 17.39
C ALA A 290 -8.76 -7.61 16.90
N HIS A 291 -8.53 -7.25 15.63
CA HIS A 291 -9.04 -6.00 15.07
C HIS A 291 -10.56 -5.97 14.93
N GLY A 292 -11.22 -7.13 14.88
CA GLY A 292 -12.69 -7.22 14.92
C GLY A 292 -13.32 -6.78 16.25
N GLU A 293 -12.51 -6.54 17.29
CA GLU A 293 -12.92 -5.92 18.55
C GLU A 293 -12.82 -4.38 18.49
N ALA A 294 -12.34 -3.81 17.37
CA ALA A 294 -12.28 -2.38 17.17
C ALA A 294 -13.69 -1.77 17.20
N ARG A 295 -13.87 -0.75 18.04
CA ARG A 295 -15.15 -0.05 18.14
C ARG A 295 -15.35 1.04 17.11
N ALA A 296 -14.34 1.30 16.27
CA ALA A 296 -14.38 2.31 15.22
C ALA A 296 -14.19 1.69 13.85
N ALA A 297 -14.86 2.25 12.83
CA ALA A 297 -14.63 1.97 11.44
C ALA A 297 -14.53 3.29 10.66
N ARG A 298 -13.74 3.30 9.62
CA ARG A 298 -13.63 4.42 8.68
C ARG A 298 -14.02 3.95 7.29
N VAL A 299 -14.96 4.64 6.68
CA VAL A 299 -15.26 4.55 5.25
C VAL A 299 -14.65 5.76 4.59
N SER A 300 -13.69 5.57 3.72
CA SER A 300 -13.03 6.65 3.01
C SER A 300 -13.22 6.54 1.50
N PHE A 301 -13.35 7.70 0.91
CA PHE A 301 -13.61 7.89 -0.51
C PHE A 301 -12.44 8.65 -1.12
N SER A 302 -11.85 8.09 -2.17
CA SER A 302 -10.82 8.74 -2.99
C SER A 302 -11.26 8.81 -4.45
N SER A 303 -10.51 9.50 -5.30
CA SER A 303 -10.78 9.62 -6.74
C SER A 303 -10.81 8.27 -7.48
N TRP A 304 -10.25 7.23 -6.90
CA TRP A 304 -10.07 5.93 -7.55
C TRP A 304 -10.57 4.72 -6.75
N ALA A 305 -10.97 4.91 -5.48
CA ALA A 305 -11.42 3.80 -4.64
C ALA A 305 -12.34 4.23 -3.49
N VAL A 306 -13.16 3.30 -3.04
CA VAL A 306 -13.79 3.35 -1.71
C VAL A 306 -13.17 2.30 -0.82
N SER A 307 -12.80 2.68 0.38
CA SER A 307 -12.20 1.78 1.34
C SER A 307 -12.94 1.78 2.67
N ILE A 308 -12.99 0.61 3.31
CA ILE A 308 -13.40 0.47 4.71
C ILE A 308 -12.19 -0.02 5.50
N THR A 309 -11.87 0.70 6.56
CA THR A 309 -10.72 0.42 7.42
C THR A 309 -11.22 0.21 8.85
N LEU A 310 -10.76 -0.88 9.47
CA LEU A 310 -10.85 -1.08 10.91
C LEU A 310 -9.50 -0.67 11.51
N PRO A 311 -9.43 0.52 12.14
CA PRO A 311 -8.19 1.01 12.70
C PRO A 311 -7.80 0.16 13.93
N SER A 312 -6.49 -0.05 14.07
CA SER A 312 -5.90 -0.65 15.26
C SER A 312 -5.20 0.42 16.09
N THR A 313 -5.10 0.19 17.40
CA THR A 313 -4.28 1.03 18.29
C THR A 313 -2.78 0.97 17.99
N THR A 314 -2.35 0.09 17.10
CA THR A 314 -0.95 -0.22 16.78
C THR A 314 -0.55 0.15 15.35
N PHE A 315 -1.13 1.17 14.73
CA PHE A 315 -0.81 1.70 13.39
C PHE A 315 -1.01 0.76 12.18
N LYS A 316 -1.17 -0.53 12.41
CA LYS A 316 -1.45 -1.54 11.39
C LYS A 316 -2.87 -2.05 11.62
N GLY A 317 -3.60 -2.36 10.55
CA GLY A 317 -5.03 -2.66 10.66
C GLY A 317 -5.54 -3.55 9.53
N LEU A 318 -6.85 -3.58 9.41
CA LEU A 318 -7.57 -4.31 8.38
C LEU A 318 -8.24 -3.30 7.45
N ARG A 319 -7.85 -3.31 6.18
CA ARG A 319 -8.40 -2.42 5.13
C ARG A 319 -8.93 -3.25 3.97
N LEU A 320 -10.13 -2.95 3.54
CA LEU A 320 -10.71 -3.45 2.30
C LEU A 320 -11.07 -2.26 1.41
N SER A 321 -10.54 -2.25 0.20
CA SER A 321 -10.82 -1.23 -0.80
C SER A 321 -11.44 -1.86 -2.04
N ILE A 322 -12.33 -1.11 -2.71
CA ILE A 322 -12.76 -1.42 -4.07
C ILE A 322 -12.31 -0.27 -4.94
N SER A 323 -11.42 -0.58 -5.88
CA SER A 323 -10.91 0.36 -6.86
C SER A 323 -11.81 0.38 -8.08
N TYR A 324 -12.04 1.58 -8.64
CA TYR A 324 -12.73 1.79 -9.91
C TYR A 324 -11.83 2.61 -10.83
N LYS A 325 -11.91 2.32 -12.12
CA LYS A 325 -11.15 3.04 -13.13
C LYS A 325 -11.96 4.21 -13.66
N GLU A 326 -11.28 5.27 -14.08
CA GLU A 326 -11.87 6.48 -14.67
C GLU A 326 -12.72 6.29 -15.93
N SER A 327 -12.86 5.08 -16.46
CA SER A 327 -13.64 4.80 -17.65
C SER A 327 -14.90 3.98 -17.35
N ASP A 328 -16.07 4.61 -17.51
CA ASP A 328 -17.38 4.04 -17.82
C ASP A 328 -18.16 3.23 -16.77
N GLU A 329 -17.62 2.84 -15.62
CA GLU A 329 -18.40 2.14 -14.60
C GLU A 329 -18.58 3.01 -13.35
N GLN A 330 -19.84 3.32 -13.04
CA GLN A 330 -20.22 4.04 -11.82
C GLN A 330 -19.83 3.24 -10.58
N LEU A 331 -19.27 3.92 -9.59
CA LEU A 331 -19.02 3.34 -8.28
C LEU A 331 -20.33 2.84 -7.67
N SER A 332 -20.36 1.57 -7.30
CA SER A 332 -21.50 0.99 -6.58
C SER A 332 -21.15 0.79 -5.10
N LEU A 333 -21.77 1.58 -4.22
CA LEU A 333 -21.66 1.36 -2.76
C LEU A 333 -22.25 0.01 -2.35
N LEU A 334 -23.18 -0.53 -3.15
CA LEU A 334 -23.69 -1.88 -2.97
C LEU A 334 -22.59 -2.92 -3.10
N SER A 335 -21.68 -2.76 -4.08
CA SER A 335 -20.53 -3.65 -4.25
C SER A 335 -19.58 -3.57 -3.06
N VAL A 336 -19.37 -2.38 -2.49
CA VAL A 336 -18.56 -2.18 -1.27
C VAL A 336 -19.20 -2.91 -0.08
N ALA A 337 -20.50 -2.72 0.15
CA ALA A 337 -21.24 -3.37 1.20
C ALA A 337 -21.21 -4.90 1.07
N GLN A 338 -21.39 -5.41 -0.15
CA GLN A 338 -21.35 -6.84 -0.45
C GLN A 338 -19.95 -7.43 -0.27
N ALA A 339 -18.90 -6.76 -0.75
CA ALA A 339 -17.52 -7.20 -0.56
C ALA A 339 -17.17 -7.31 0.92
N TRP A 340 -17.56 -6.31 1.69
CA TRP A 340 -17.35 -6.29 3.13
C TRP A 340 -18.08 -7.44 3.82
N SER A 341 -19.38 -7.58 3.61
CA SER A 341 -20.20 -8.62 4.27
C SER A 341 -19.78 -10.05 3.88
N SER A 342 -19.23 -10.26 2.68
CA SER A 342 -18.76 -11.56 2.22
C SER A 342 -17.34 -11.89 2.66
N SER A 343 -16.48 -10.87 2.86
CA SER A 343 -15.04 -11.04 3.13
C SER A 343 -14.72 -11.13 4.62
N PHE A 344 -15.55 -10.48 5.48
CA PHE A 344 -15.27 -10.40 6.90
C PHE A 344 -16.18 -11.29 7.74
N PRO A 345 -15.68 -11.81 8.87
CA PRO A 345 -16.52 -12.49 9.84
C PRO A 345 -17.68 -11.60 10.28
N GLN A 346 -18.87 -12.18 10.37
CA GLN A 346 -20.09 -11.47 10.77
C GLN A 346 -20.00 -10.77 12.13
N THR A 347 -19.01 -11.11 12.95
CA THR A 347 -18.78 -10.52 14.27
C THR A 347 -18.08 -9.16 14.24
N PHE A 348 -17.44 -8.78 13.13
CA PHE A 348 -16.63 -7.56 13.06
C PHE A 348 -17.49 -6.29 12.97
N ILE A 349 -18.50 -6.30 12.12
CA ILE A 349 -19.34 -5.15 11.85
C ILE A 349 -20.21 -4.76 13.06
N PRO A 350 -20.86 -5.72 13.76
CA PRO A 350 -21.67 -5.41 14.94
C PRO A 350 -20.90 -4.83 16.13
N ALA A 351 -19.57 -4.90 16.13
CA ALA A 351 -18.74 -4.33 17.19
C ALA A 351 -18.49 -2.82 17.02
N VAL A 352 -18.77 -2.26 15.82
CA VAL A 352 -18.47 -0.87 15.48
C VAL A 352 -19.48 0.06 16.15
N GLU A 353 -19.01 0.91 17.07
CA GLU A 353 -19.80 1.93 17.76
C GLU A 353 -19.59 3.34 17.16
N HIS A 354 -18.42 3.59 16.55
CA HIS A 354 -18.04 4.88 15.95
C HIS A 354 -17.76 4.69 14.46
N LEU A 355 -18.51 5.37 13.60
CA LEU A 355 -18.38 5.30 12.16
C LEU A 355 -17.95 6.66 11.59
N TYR A 356 -16.81 6.67 10.92
CA TYR A 356 -16.28 7.84 10.20
C TYR A 356 -16.52 7.66 8.70
N ILE A 357 -17.20 8.60 8.06
CA ILE A 357 -17.37 8.63 6.61
C ILE A 357 -16.73 9.91 6.10
N VAL A 358 -15.61 9.74 5.40
CA VAL A 358 -14.70 10.83 5.08
C VAL A 358 -14.20 10.75 3.63
N GLU A 359 -13.64 11.82 3.17
CA GLU A 359 -12.94 11.92 1.89
C GLU A 359 -11.44 11.98 2.15
N ASP A 360 -10.65 11.12 1.47
CA ASP A 360 -9.19 11.01 1.69
C ASP A 360 -8.39 11.97 0.83
N ASP A 361 -8.95 12.46 -0.28
CA ASP A 361 -8.22 13.27 -1.24
C ASP A 361 -8.78 14.69 -1.34
N SER A 362 -7.88 15.69 -1.28
CA SER A 362 -8.21 17.10 -1.54
C SER A 362 -8.35 17.43 -3.03
N SER A 363 -7.98 16.50 -3.93
CA SER A 363 -8.19 16.67 -5.36
C SER A 363 -9.69 16.69 -5.66
N LEU A 364 -10.10 17.58 -6.54
CA LEU A 364 -11.49 17.74 -7.00
C LEU A 364 -12.00 16.39 -7.50
N LEU A 365 -12.69 15.67 -6.63
CA LEU A 365 -13.36 14.44 -7.01
C LEU A 365 -14.45 14.78 -8.01
N CYS A 366 -14.24 14.42 -9.25
CA CYS A 366 -15.33 14.29 -10.22
C CYS A 366 -16.14 13.04 -9.87
N TRP A 367 -16.75 13.05 -8.68
CA TRP A 367 -17.81 12.10 -8.41
C TRP A 367 -19.03 12.64 -9.17
N ASP A 368 -19.46 11.92 -10.18
CA ASP A 368 -20.77 12.19 -10.72
C ASP A 368 -21.77 12.10 -9.58
N ASP A 369 -22.71 13.04 -9.52
CA ASP A 369 -23.69 13.22 -8.44
C ASP A 369 -24.69 12.03 -8.32
N ASP A 370 -24.43 10.89 -8.94
CA ASP A 370 -25.37 9.83 -9.24
C ASP A 370 -25.37 8.64 -8.26
N ILE A 371 -24.75 8.78 -7.05
CA ILE A 371 -24.95 7.73 -6.04
C ILE A 371 -26.36 7.84 -5.50
N GLU A 372 -27.20 6.84 -5.82
CA GLU A 372 -28.57 6.77 -5.34
C GLU A 372 -28.64 6.67 -3.81
N ASN A 373 -29.65 7.30 -3.21
CA ASN A 373 -29.90 7.23 -1.77
C ASN A 373 -30.00 5.77 -1.26
N SER A 374 -30.55 4.88 -2.06
CA SER A 374 -30.65 3.46 -1.77
C SER A 374 -29.30 2.82 -1.49
N GLN A 375 -28.25 3.20 -2.22
CA GLN A 375 -26.90 2.65 -2.04
C GLN A 375 -26.25 3.13 -0.75
N TRP A 376 -26.49 4.39 -0.34
CA TRP A 376 -26.06 4.89 0.98
C TRP A 376 -26.71 4.12 2.10
N LEU A 377 -28.02 3.85 2.00
CA LEU A 377 -28.76 3.09 3.02
C LEU A 377 -28.22 1.65 3.11
N GLU A 378 -27.96 0.98 2.00
CA GLU A 378 -27.38 -0.36 1.97
C GLU A 378 -25.99 -0.41 2.66
N LEU A 379 -25.14 0.59 2.42
CA LEU A 379 -23.86 0.69 3.12
C LEU A 379 -24.06 0.86 4.63
N LEU A 380 -24.95 1.75 5.04
CA LEU A 380 -25.21 2.04 6.44
C LEU A 380 -25.91 0.89 7.19
N HIS A 381 -26.68 0.05 6.49
CA HIS A 381 -27.29 -1.15 7.05
C HIS A 381 -26.29 -2.13 7.67
N LEU A 382 -25.04 -2.10 7.24
CA LEU A 382 -23.98 -2.92 7.82
C LEU A 382 -23.70 -2.59 9.29
N PHE A 383 -23.95 -1.36 9.72
CA PHE A 383 -23.46 -0.80 10.98
C PHE A 383 -24.54 -0.66 12.04
N ILE A 384 -25.08 -1.79 12.50
CA ILE A 384 -26.23 -1.82 13.43
C ILE A 384 -25.95 -1.31 14.85
N ALA A 385 -24.69 -1.31 15.29
CA ALA A 385 -24.31 -0.90 16.65
C ALA A 385 -23.72 0.52 16.73
N VAL A 386 -23.68 1.25 15.61
CA VAL A 386 -23.11 2.60 15.56
C VAL A 386 -23.93 3.56 16.41
N LYS A 387 -23.24 4.17 17.39
CA LYS A 387 -23.76 5.21 18.28
C LYS A 387 -23.39 6.61 17.80
N ASP A 388 -22.18 6.73 17.24
CA ASP A 388 -21.63 8.00 16.80
C ASP A 388 -21.27 7.92 15.30
N LEU A 389 -21.88 8.79 14.51
CA LEU A 389 -21.64 8.91 13.08
C LEU A 389 -20.91 10.23 12.81
N TYR A 390 -19.71 10.15 12.24
CA TYR A 390 -18.87 11.28 11.87
C TYR A 390 -18.89 11.48 10.36
N LEU A 391 -19.33 12.64 9.89
CA LEU A 391 -19.40 12.96 8.47
C LEU A 391 -18.46 14.13 8.13
N SER A 392 -17.64 13.94 7.07
CA SER A 392 -16.86 15.05 6.52
C SER A 392 -17.77 16.05 5.81
N SER A 393 -17.29 17.28 5.68
CA SER A 393 -18.04 18.40 5.10
C SER A 393 -18.52 18.13 3.68
N ARG A 394 -17.73 17.44 2.86
CA ARG A 394 -18.06 17.12 1.47
C ARG A 394 -18.99 15.91 1.32
N ILE A 395 -18.94 14.96 2.25
CA ILE A 395 -19.82 13.79 2.26
C ILE A 395 -21.21 14.13 2.79
N THR A 396 -21.29 15.04 3.74
CA THR A 396 -22.54 15.40 4.39
C THR A 396 -23.69 15.75 3.40
N PRO A 397 -23.51 16.60 2.38
CA PRO A 397 -24.58 16.93 1.43
C PRO A 397 -25.09 15.72 0.62
N ARG A 398 -24.29 14.68 0.48
CA ARG A 398 -24.60 13.48 -0.31
C ARG A 398 -25.33 12.40 0.48
N ILE A 399 -25.04 12.27 1.77
CA ILE A 399 -25.63 11.24 2.63
C ILE A 399 -26.93 11.72 3.29
N VAL A 400 -27.06 13.01 3.57
CA VAL A 400 -28.23 13.59 4.25
C VAL A 400 -29.56 13.32 3.51
N PRO A 401 -29.66 13.42 2.17
CA PRO A 401 -30.86 13.05 1.44
C PRO A 401 -31.29 11.59 1.70
N ALA A 402 -30.34 10.66 1.76
CA ALA A 402 -30.63 9.27 2.06
C ALA A 402 -31.18 9.09 3.50
N LEU A 403 -30.59 9.80 4.46
CA LEU A 403 -31.08 9.79 5.85
C LEU A 403 -32.50 10.40 5.98
N GLN A 404 -32.84 11.39 5.17
CA GLN A 404 -34.18 12.00 5.16
C GLN A 404 -35.28 11.04 4.65
N GLU A 405 -34.95 10.01 3.87
CA GLU A 405 -35.91 8.97 3.46
C GLU A 405 -36.34 8.06 4.62
N LEU A 406 -35.61 8.09 5.73
CA LEU A 406 -35.88 7.30 6.92
C LEU A 406 -36.93 8.02 7.79
N VAL A 407 -38.18 7.86 7.48
CA VAL A 407 -39.31 8.45 8.21
C VAL A 407 -40.28 7.40 8.76
N GLY A 408 -40.97 7.70 9.85
CA GLY A 408 -41.96 6.82 10.45
C GLY A 408 -41.32 5.53 10.98
N GLU A 409 -41.84 4.36 10.60
CA GLU A 409 -41.33 3.05 11.06
C GLU A 409 -39.95 2.73 10.50
N ARG A 410 -39.51 3.37 9.39
CA ARG A 410 -38.19 3.18 8.76
C ARG A 410 -37.04 3.88 9.48
N VAL A 411 -37.33 4.73 10.45
CA VAL A 411 -36.35 5.51 11.21
C VAL A 411 -35.25 4.65 11.84
N THR A 412 -35.64 3.46 12.34
CA THR A 412 -34.74 2.50 13.00
C THR A 412 -34.24 1.39 12.04
N GLU A 413 -34.59 1.45 10.76
CA GLU A 413 -34.16 0.47 9.77
C GLU A 413 -32.64 0.52 9.55
N VAL A 414 -32.07 1.74 9.58
CA VAL A 414 -30.67 2.01 9.38
C VAL A 414 -30.10 2.71 10.61
N LEU A 415 -28.93 2.30 11.08
CA LEU A 415 -28.25 2.84 12.26
C LEU A 415 -29.16 2.88 13.52
N PRO A 416 -29.78 1.76 13.92
CA PRO A 416 -30.79 1.74 15.00
C PRO A 416 -30.27 2.18 16.38
N ALA A 417 -28.94 2.17 16.58
CA ALA A 417 -28.28 2.56 17.83
C ALA A 417 -27.76 4.00 17.84
N LEU A 418 -27.99 4.78 16.75
CA LEU A 418 -27.42 6.11 16.59
C LEU A 418 -27.86 7.06 17.70
N GLN A 419 -26.91 7.71 18.35
CA GLN A 419 -27.10 8.68 19.43
C GLN A 419 -26.58 10.06 19.06
N THR A 420 -25.44 10.13 18.35
CA THR A 420 -24.81 11.41 18.01
C THR A 420 -24.41 11.44 16.55
N LEU A 421 -24.77 12.50 15.87
CA LEU A 421 -24.29 12.86 14.53
C LEU A 421 -23.26 13.98 14.64
N PHE A 422 -22.03 13.68 14.25
CA PHE A 422 -20.93 14.65 14.24
C PHE A 422 -20.71 15.18 12.82
N LEU A 423 -20.77 16.49 12.68
CA LEU A 423 -20.55 17.18 11.41
C LEU A 423 -19.22 17.92 11.46
N GLU A 424 -18.41 17.77 10.42
CA GLU A 424 -17.15 18.50 10.32
C GLU A 424 -17.41 20.02 10.25
N GLU A 425 -16.59 20.81 10.96
CA GLU A 425 -16.65 22.28 10.90
C GLU A 425 -16.27 22.76 9.49
N THR A 426 -17.22 23.34 8.77
CA THR A 426 -17.02 24.01 7.48
C THR A 426 -16.84 25.52 7.63
N LEU A 427 -16.22 26.15 6.63
CA LEU A 427 -16.24 27.60 6.50
C LEU A 427 -17.68 28.08 6.26
N PRO A 428 -18.10 29.27 6.81
CA PRO A 428 -19.52 29.65 7.01
C PRO A 428 -20.38 29.86 5.75
N SER A 429 -19.86 29.70 4.55
CA SER A 429 -20.57 30.15 3.32
C SER A 429 -21.36 29.03 2.59
N GLU A 430 -21.24 27.75 2.97
CA GLU A 430 -21.85 26.64 2.21
C GLU A 430 -22.87 25.79 3.02
N SER A 431 -23.20 26.17 4.25
CA SER A 431 -23.86 25.25 5.21
C SER A 431 -25.39 25.35 5.35
N GLU A 432 -26.06 26.44 4.91
CA GLU A 432 -27.49 26.64 5.21
C GLU A 432 -28.45 25.54 4.73
N PRO A 433 -28.44 25.04 3.48
CA PRO A 433 -29.41 24.04 3.04
C PRO A 433 -29.19 22.68 3.68
N VAL A 434 -27.93 22.34 4.02
CA VAL A 434 -27.56 21.06 4.65
C VAL A 434 -28.01 21.04 6.10
N GLU A 435 -27.88 22.17 6.82
CA GLU A 435 -28.33 22.30 8.23
C GLU A 435 -29.84 22.15 8.37
N GLU A 436 -30.62 22.72 7.45
CA GLU A 436 -32.06 22.52 7.42
C GLU A 436 -32.45 21.06 7.21
N SER A 437 -31.81 20.39 6.28
CA SER A 437 -32.04 18.98 5.95
C SER A 437 -31.71 18.06 7.14
N ILE A 438 -30.63 18.32 7.85
CA ILE A 438 -30.24 17.62 9.07
C ILE A 438 -31.25 17.88 10.18
N GLY A 439 -31.72 19.13 10.31
CA GLY A 439 -32.76 19.48 11.28
C GLY A 439 -34.06 18.69 11.07
N GLN A 440 -34.45 18.46 9.82
CA GLN A 440 -35.62 17.64 9.47
C GLN A 440 -35.43 16.16 9.87
N TYR A 441 -34.26 15.60 9.60
CA TYR A 441 -33.92 14.23 10.00
C TYR A 441 -33.93 14.07 11.52
N VAL A 442 -33.29 14.99 12.26
CA VAL A 442 -33.29 14.99 13.74
C VAL A 442 -34.70 15.07 14.33
N ALA A 443 -35.54 15.95 13.75
CA ALA A 443 -36.93 16.07 14.19
C ALA A 443 -37.72 14.78 13.92
N ALA A 444 -37.54 14.11 12.82
CA ALA A 444 -38.15 12.82 12.50
C ALA A 444 -37.74 11.73 13.51
N GLN A 445 -36.46 11.67 13.87
CA GLN A 445 -35.92 10.75 14.89
C GLN A 445 -36.55 11.01 16.27
N GLN A 446 -36.67 12.28 16.66
CA GLN A 446 -37.28 12.67 17.92
C GLN A 446 -38.74 12.28 18.00
N VAL A 447 -39.51 12.51 16.93
CA VAL A 447 -40.92 12.12 16.83
C VAL A 447 -41.11 10.59 16.97
N SER A 448 -40.17 9.84 16.43
CA SER A 448 -40.17 8.35 16.49
C SER A 448 -39.65 7.79 17.81
N GLY A 449 -39.30 8.62 18.78
CA GLY A 449 -38.82 8.20 20.09
C GLY A 449 -37.34 7.83 20.17
N HIS A 450 -36.57 8.16 19.14
CA HIS A 450 -35.12 7.91 19.07
C HIS A 450 -34.34 9.25 18.94
N PRO A 451 -34.30 10.07 20.03
CA PRO A 451 -33.66 11.38 19.95
C PRO A 451 -32.16 11.26 19.70
N ILE A 452 -31.69 11.95 18.68
CA ILE A 452 -30.26 12.07 18.36
C ILE A 452 -29.76 13.48 18.61
N THR A 453 -28.49 13.61 18.97
CA THR A 453 -27.82 14.91 19.14
C THR A 453 -26.94 15.21 17.94
N VAL A 454 -26.83 16.49 17.58
CA VAL A 454 -25.89 16.95 16.55
C VAL A 454 -24.77 17.72 17.22
N SER A 455 -23.54 17.39 16.87
CA SER A 455 -22.31 18.02 17.37
C SER A 455 -21.39 18.40 16.23
N ARG A 456 -20.50 19.34 16.48
CA ARG A 456 -19.46 19.71 15.52
C ARG A 456 -18.15 19.02 15.91
N TRP A 457 -17.36 18.61 14.92
CA TRP A 457 -16.04 18.04 15.12
C TRP A 457 -15.04 18.66 14.14
N LYS A 458 -13.75 18.61 14.52
CA LYS A 458 -12.65 18.99 13.65
C LYS A 458 -11.86 17.77 13.30
N TRP A 459 -11.52 17.67 12.04
CA TRP A 459 -10.58 16.66 11.60
C TRP A 459 -9.20 16.94 12.22
N ASP A 460 -8.78 16.11 13.15
CA ASP A 460 -7.45 16.16 13.74
C ASP A 460 -6.63 14.99 13.17
N PHE A 461 -5.85 15.26 12.14
CA PHE A 461 -4.97 14.29 11.49
C PHE A 461 -4.05 13.56 12.48
N MET A 462 -3.74 14.20 13.62
CA MET A 462 -2.82 13.67 14.64
C MET A 462 -3.47 12.66 15.60
N ARG A 463 -4.80 12.67 15.77
CA ARG A 463 -5.48 11.80 16.75
C ARG A 463 -5.90 10.45 16.20
N LEU A 464 -6.17 10.37 14.91
CA LEU A 464 -6.38 9.11 14.22
C LEU A 464 -5.14 8.91 13.33
N ASN A 465 -4.06 8.38 13.88
CA ASN A 465 -2.86 8.01 13.14
C ASN A 465 -3.15 6.93 12.07
N LEU A 466 -4.07 7.24 11.16
CA LEU A 466 -4.45 6.47 10.00
C LEU A 466 -3.61 6.88 8.77
N SER A 467 -2.79 7.93 8.91
CA SER A 467 -2.07 8.59 7.80
C SER A 467 -0.82 7.87 7.30
N ASN A 468 -0.43 6.74 7.89
CA ASN A 468 0.70 5.95 7.37
C ASN A 468 0.27 4.88 6.35
N PHE A 469 -0.89 5.06 5.70
CA PHE A 469 -1.38 4.13 4.69
C PHE A 469 -1.22 4.62 3.24
N ASP A 470 -0.70 5.83 3.05
CA ASP A 470 -0.60 6.48 1.73
C ASP A 470 0.82 6.47 1.12
N ASP A 471 1.76 5.65 1.62
CA ASP A 471 3.07 5.41 0.98
C ASP A 471 3.11 4.10 0.19
#